data_909fdbf98c897359048a9eea142d0970
#
_entry.id   909fdbf98c897359048a9eea142d0970
#
_cell.length_a   1.000
_cell.length_b   1.000
_cell.length_c   1.000
_cell.angle_alpha   90.00
_cell.angle_beta   90.00
_cell.angle_gamma   90.00
#
_symmetry.space_group_name_H-M   'P 1'
#
loop_
_entity.id
_entity.type
_entity.pdbx_description
1 polymer ?
#
loop_
_entity_poly.entity_id
_entity_poly.type
_entity_poly.pdbx_seq_one_letter_code
_entity_poly.pdbx_strand_id
1 'polypeptide(L)'
;MPVRAPVSLLPLLRPATDADCTPLARVWRRAWCSANPSVALVAPLAHWEARVRAEFGPPCVTLVRAEGPEVTAFLVLDPAQAHVHQLFVDPDWQGQGVGAELVQQVHRLCPVGWTLHVATANSGARRFYARHGLVEGRIDTHPTTGRERVLCRWLPSAASMASAAV
;
A
#
# COMPACT_ATOMS: atom_id res chain seq x y z
N MET A 1 18.58 -8.99 -22.69
CA MET A 1 17.48 -8.53 -21.82
C MET A 1 17.56 -7.03 -21.71
N PRO A 2 16.56 -6.27 -22.14
CA PRO A 2 16.56 -4.83 -21.92
C PRO A 2 16.49 -4.56 -20.41
N VAL A 3 17.50 -3.90 -19.89
CA VAL A 3 17.49 -3.35 -18.53
C VAL A 3 16.40 -2.29 -18.50
N ARG A 4 15.31 -2.60 -17.83
CA ARG A 4 14.20 -1.64 -17.63
C ARG A 4 14.80 -0.44 -16.90
N ALA A 5 14.68 0.75 -17.47
CA ALA A 5 15.12 1.98 -16.82
C ALA A 5 14.51 2.06 -15.40
N PRO A 6 15.27 2.49 -14.39
CA PRO A 6 14.75 2.61 -13.04
C PRO A 6 13.56 3.58 -13.05
N VAL A 7 12.41 3.09 -12.58
CA VAL A 7 11.21 3.93 -12.45
C VAL A 7 11.52 5.00 -11.39
N SER A 8 11.43 6.26 -11.79
CA SER A 8 11.66 7.38 -10.87
C SER A 8 10.60 7.38 -9.77
N LEU A 9 11.05 7.47 -8.52
CA LEU A 9 10.16 7.66 -7.37
C LEU A 9 9.63 9.11 -7.34
N LEU A 10 8.41 9.27 -6.81
CA LEU A 10 7.88 10.58 -6.48
C LEU A 10 8.72 11.24 -5.39
N PRO A 11 8.79 12.58 -5.37
CA PRO A 11 9.41 13.29 -4.25
C PRO A 11 8.86 12.80 -2.90
N LEU A 12 9.71 12.76 -1.89
CA LEU A 12 9.42 12.27 -0.54
C LEU A 12 9.26 10.74 -0.42
N LEU A 13 9.24 9.98 -1.53
CA LEU A 13 9.27 8.52 -1.51
C LEU A 13 10.70 8.01 -1.64
N ARG A 14 11.03 7.02 -0.82
CA ARG A 14 12.30 6.30 -0.88
C ARG A 14 12.13 4.83 -0.48
N PRO A 15 13.07 3.94 -0.85
CA PRO A 15 13.09 2.60 -0.31
C PRO A 15 13.21 2.62 1.23
N ALA A 16 12.55 1.67 1.88
CA ALA A 16 12.70 1.46 3.32
C ALA A 16 14.09 0.89 3.63
N THR A 17 14.58 1.21 4.82
CA THR A 17 15.81 0.64 5.41
C THR A 17 15.48 -0.04 6.73
N ASP A 18 16.44 -0.76 7.31
CA ASP A 18 16.26 -1.40 8.62
C ASP A 18 15.91 -0.39 9.73
N ALA A 19 16.38 0.84 9.61
CA ALA A 19 16.06 1.92 10.55
C ALA A 19 14.57 2.33 10.51
N ASP A 20 13.87 2.00 9.46
CA ASP A 20 12.43 2.31 9.31
C ASP A 20 11.52 1.30 10.01
N CYS A 21 12.02 0.20 10.55
CA CYS A 21 11.19 -0.86 11.13
C CYS A 21 10.21 -0.31 12.18
N THR A 22 10.69 0.42 13.18
CA THR A 22 9.82 1.00 14.21
C THR A 22 8.90 2.11 13.69
N PRO A 23 9.37 3.07 12.87
CA PRO A 23 8.47 4.04 12.21
C PRO A 23 7.35 3.39 11.39
N LEU A 24 7.67 2.39 10.56
CA LEU A 24 6.68 1.63 9.78
C LEU A 24 5.65 0.93 10.67
N ALA A 25 6.11 0.25 11.71
CA ALA A 25 5.26 -0.44 12.66
C ALA A 25 4.29 0.54 13.38
N ARG A 26 4.76 1.75 13.72
CA ARG A 26 3.93 2.79 14.33
C ARG A 26 2.85 3.29 13.37
N VAL A 27 3.21 3.65 12.15
CA VAL A 27 2.25 4.10 11.11
C VAL A 27 1.22 3.01 10.86
N TRP A 28 1.66 1.77 10.68
CA TRP A 28 0.77 0.65 10.42
C TRP A 28 -0.23 0.43 11.56
N ARG A 29 0.28 0.35 12.80
CA ARG A 29 -0.56 0.17 13.98
C ARG A 29 -1.57 1.30 14.15
N ARG A 30 -1.16 2.56 14.02
CA ARG A 30 -2.02 3.74 14.15
C ARG A 30 -3.11 3.76 13.07
N ALA A 31 -2.73 3.56 11.82
CA ALA A 31 -3.66 3.54 10.70
C ALA A 31 -4.65 2.37 10.79
N TRP A 32 -4.16 1.18 11.20
CA TRP A 32 -5.01 0.02 11.40
C TRP A 32 -6.02 0.24 12.53
N CYS A 33 -5.59 0.79 13.66
CA CYS A 33 -6.49 1.13 14.78
C CYS A 33 -7.56 2.14 14.36
N SER A 34 -7.19 3.16 13.62
CA SER A 34 -8.12 4.16 13.09
C SER A 34 -9.19 3.54 12.17
N ALA A 35 -8.81 2.56 11.37
CA ALA A 35 -9.73 1.84 10.49
C ALA A 35 -10.57 0.76 11.20
N ASN A 36 -10.20 0.39 12.42
CA ASN A 36 -10.84 -0.69 13.20
C ASN A 36 -11.17 -0.21 14.63
N PRO A 37 -11.98 0.84 14.80
CA PRO A 37 -12.20 1.46 16.11
C PRO A 37 -12.93 0.56 17.11
N SER A 38 -13.62 -0.48 16.65
CA SER A 38 -14.32 -1.44 17.51
C SER A 38 -13.42 -2.51 18.12
N VAL A 39 -12.16 -2.59 17.71
CA VAL A 39 -11.22 -3.60 18.24
C VAL A 39 -10.65 -3.09 19.56
N ALA A 40 -11.07 -3.71 20.67
CA ALA A 40 -10.69 -3.31 22.01
C ALA A 40 -9.25 -3.67 22.38
N LEU A 41 -8.74 -4.79 21.89
CA LEU A 41 -7.40 -5.28 22.16
C LEU A 41 -6.54 -5.20 20.91
N VAL A 42 -5.57 -4.29 20.94
CA VAL A 42 -4.59 -4.11 19.87
C VAL A 42 -3.24 -4.63 20.33
N ALA A 43 -2.60 -5.43 19.49
CA ALA A 43 -1.27 -5.97 19.77
C ALA A 43 -0.26 -4.85 20.09
N PRO A 44 0.72 -5.13 20.97
CA PRO A 44 1.76 -4.16 21.31
C PRO A 44 2.65 -3.85 20.11
N LEU A 45 3.35 -2.73 20.14
CA LEU A 45 4.21 -2.27 19.03
C LEU A 45 5.22 -3.33 18.59
N ALA A 46 5.81 -4.07 19.53
CA ALA A 46 6.76 -5.13 19.23
C ALA A 46 6.20 -6.23 18.29
N HIS A 47 4.91 -6.52 18.40
CA HIS A 47 4.25 -7.44 17.46
C HIS A 47 4.23 -6.90 16.03
N TRP A 48 3.95 -5.63 15.87
CA TRP A 48 3.95 -4.97 14.55
C TRP A 48 5.34 -4.87 13.97
N GLU A 49 6.35 -4.59 14.80
CA GLU A 49 7.76 -4.61 14.38
C GLU A 49 8.21 -5.99 13.90
N ALA A 50 7.81 -7.05 14.59
CA ALA A 50 8.09 -8.41 14.17
C ALA A 50 7.46 -8.72 12.81
N ARG A 51 6.24 -8.26 12.58
CA ARG A 51 5.56 -8.41 11.29
C ARG A 51 6.23 -7.60 10.16
N VAL A 52 6.66 -6.38 10.44
CA VAL A 52 7.43 -5.59 9.46
C VAL A 52 8.66 -6.35 9.01
N ARG A 53 9.44 -6.92 9.95
CA ARG A 53 10.63 -7.71 9.62
C ARG A 53 10.33 -8.96 8.82
N ALA A 54 9.21 -9.62 9.11
CA ALA A 54 8.82 -10.87 8.46
C ALA A 54 8.19 -10.68 7.07
N GLU A 55 7.43 -9.59 6.87
CA GLU A 55 6.52 -9.46 5.73
C GLU A 55 6.97 -8.39 4.70
N PHE A 56 7.81 -7.43 5.08
CA PHE A 56 8.11 -6.26 4.24
C PHE A 56 9.43 -6.38 3.44
N GLY A 57 10.20 -7.42 3.66
CA GLY A 57 11.42 -7.71 2.93
C GLY A 57 11.18 -8.44 1.60
N PRO A 58 12.27 -8.78 0.89
CA PRO A 58 12.18 -9.51 -0.38
C PRO A 58 11.28 -10.77 -0.29
N PRO A 59 10.50 -11.08 -1.34
CA PRO A 59 10.50 -10.48 -2.68
C PRO A 59 9.76 -9.14 -2.80
N CYS A 60 9.18 -8.63 -1.72
CA CYS A 60 8.49 -7.35 -1.70
C CYS A 60 9.46 -6.16 -1.73
N VAL A 61 9.00 -5.07 -2.29
CA VAL A 61 9.62 -3.75 -2.22
C VAL A 61 8.78 -2.89 -1.28
N THR A 62 9.42 -2.33 -0.26
CA THR A 62 8.77 -1.39 0.66
C THR A 62 9.26 0.02 0.38
N LEU A 63 8.34 0.93 0.12
CA LEU A 63 8.61 2.35 -0.03
C LEU A 63 7.99 3.10 1.15
N VAL A 64 8.76 4.03 1.71
CA VAL A 64 8.29 4.96 2.74
C VAL A 64 8.15 6.35 2.16
N ARG A 65 7.10 7.06 2.58
CA ARG A 65 6.98 8.50 2.41
C ARG A 65 7.41 9.16 3.70
N ALA A 66 8.38 10.05 3.59
CA ALA A 66 8.91 10.75 4.76
C ALA A 66 8.93 12.26 4.52
N GLU A 67 8.64 13.02 5.57
CA GLU A 67 8.87 14.46 5.64
C GLU A 67 9.88 14.74 6.76
N GLY A 68 11.07 15.15 6.35
CA GLY A 68 12.21 15.21 7.29
C GLY A 68 12.44 13.82 7.92
N PRO A 69 12.52 13.73 9.25
CA PRO A 69 12.75 12.47 9.96
C PRO A 69 11.46 11.63 10.14
N GLU A 70 10.29 12.16 9.80
CA GLU A 70 9.00 11.53 10.07
C GLU A 70 8.55 10.67 8.90
N VAL A 71 8.28 9.40 9.15
CA VAL A 71 7.59 8.51 8.19
C VAL A 71 6.08 8.75 8.32
N THR A 72 5.47 9.20 7.24
CA THR A 72 4.06 9.61 7.19
C THR A 72 3.15 8.57 6.50
N ALA A 73 3.72 7.73 5.67
CA ALA A 73 3.00 6.69 4.94
C ALA A 73 3.96 5.66 4.37
N PHE A 74 3.43 4.52 3.95
CA PHE A 74 4.22 3.50 3.27
C PHE A 74 3.38 2.61 2.35
N LEU A 75 4.05 1.94 1.44
CA LEU A 75 3.48 0.87 0.64
C LEU A 75 4.43 -0.33 0.57
N VAL A 76 3.85 -1.53 0.52
CA VAL A 76 4.55 -2.79 0.32
C VAL A 76 4.00 -3.45 -0.93
N LEU A 77 4.84 -3.63 -1.93
CA LEU A 77 4.50 -4.12 -3.26
C LEU A 77 5.29 -5.39 -3.59
N ASP A 78 4.62 -6.41 -4.06
CA ASP A 78 5.26 -7.52 -4.80
C ASP A 78 5.28 -7.14 -6.29
N PRO A 79 6.43 -6.77 -6.85
CA PRO A 79 6.51 -6.33 -8.24
C PRO A 79 6.33 -7.47 -9.25
N ALA A 80 6.62 -8.71 -8.87
CA ALA A 80 6.45 -9.86 -9.74
C ALA A 80 4.97 -10.22 -9.96
N GLN A 81 4.16 -10.03 -8.91
CA GLN A 81 2.72 -10.27 -8.94
C GLN A 81 1.92 -9.01 -9.25
N ALA A 82 2.56 -7.84 -9.32
CA ALA A 82 1.90 -6.54 -9.36
C ALA A 82 0.80 -6.44 -8.29
N HIS A 83 1.13 -6.84 -7.06
CA HIS A 83 0.19 -6.89 -5.95
C HIS A 83 0.69 -6.03 -4.78
N VAL A 84 -0.15 -5.09 -4.34
CA VAL A 84 0.10 -4.27 -3.16
C VAL A 84 -0.39 -5.02 -1.92
N HIS A 85 0.53 -5.40 -1.05
CA HIS A 85 0.20 -6.08 0.20
C HIS A 85 -0.25 -5.11 1.29
N GLN A 86 0.38 -3.94 1.36
CA GLN A 86 0.09 -2.92 2.36
C GLN A 86 0.19 -1.53 1.73
N LEU A 87 -0.75 -0.65 2.06
CA LEU A 87 -0.72 0.77 1.77
C LEU A 87 -1.39 1.48 2.92
N PHE A 88 -0.62 2.21 3.70
CA PHE A 88 -1.10 2.90 4.88
C PHE A 88 -0.57 4.33 4.96
N VAL A 89 -1.44 5.23 5.42
CA VAL A 89 -1.14 6.62 5.71
C VAL A 89 -1.38 6.86 7.19
N ASP A 90 -0.43 7.46 7.88
CA ASP A 90 -0.60 7.87 9.27
C ASP A 90 -1.88 8.73 9.41
N PRO A 91 -2.72 8.50 10.44
CA PRO A 91 -3.96 9.24 10.62
C PRO A 91 -3.83 10.76 10.58
N ASP A 92 -2.71 11.30 11.08
CA ASP A 92 -2.46 12.75 11.08
C ASP A 92 -2.18 13.30 9.67
N TRP A 93 -1.86 12.43 8.71
CA TRP A 93 -1.54 12.77 7.32
C TRP A 93 -2.63 12.36 6.32
N GLN A 94 -3.72 11.78 6.80
CA GLN A 94 -4.86 11.45 5.96
C GLN A 94 -5.63 12.71 5.52
N GLY A 95 -6.31 12.61 4.38
CA GLY A 95 -7.07 13.73 3.81
C GLY A 95 -6.24 14.84 3.19
N GLN A 96 -4.93 14.63 3.03
CA GLN A 96 -3.97 15.61 2.46
C GLN A 96 -3.37 15.16 1.12
N GLY A 97 -3.95 14.16 0.47
CA GLY A 97 -3.47 13.64 -0.82
C GLY A 97 -2.35 12.61 -0.73
N VAL A 98 -1.88 12.26 0.46
CA VAL A 98 -0.76 11.31 0.64
C VAL A 98 -1.09 9.93 0.08
N GLY A 99 -2.30 9.42 0.33
CA GLY A 99 -2.75 8.14 -0.24
C GLY A 99 -2.78 8.16 -1.77
N ALA A 100 -3.18 9.28 -2.38
CA ALA A 100 -3.17 9.46 -3.83
C ALA A 100 -1.75 9.44 -4.41
N GLU A 101 -0.77 10.03 -3.72
CA GLU A 101 0.65 9.96 -4.09
C GLU A 101 1.14 8.49 -4.12
N LEU A 102 0.80 7.70 -3.11
CA LEU A 102 1.17 6.27 -3.07
C LEU A 102 0.53 5.50 -4.24
N VAL A 103 -0.77 5.69 -4.50
CA VAL A 103 -1.46 5.06 -5.63
C VAL A 103 -0.80 5.47 -6.96
N GLN A 104 -0.47 6.74 -7.14
CA GLN A 104 0.22 7.22 -8.33
C GLN A 104 1.59 6.54 -8.49
N GLN A 105 2.32 6.31 -7.41
CA GLN A 105 3.58 5.58 -7.47
C GLN A 105 3.38 4.13 -7.89
N VAL A 106 2.33 3.46 -7.41
CA VAL A 106 2.00 2.09 -7.84
C VAL A 106 1.68 2.06 -9.34
N HIS A 107 0.92 3.02 -9.87
CA HIS A 107 0.66 3.12 -11.31
C HIS A 107 1.96 3.22 -12.12
N ARG A 108 2.96 3.95 -11.63
CA ARG A 108 4.28 4.06 -12.29
C ARG A 108 5.07 2.75 -12.25
N LEU A 109 5.01 2.04 -11.12
CA LEU A 109 5.71 0.77 -10.93
C LEU A 109 5.04 -0.38 -11.69
N CYS A 110 3.71 -0.37 -11.79
CA CYS A 110 2.88 -1.40 -12.39
C CYS A 110 1.95 -0.81 -13.46
N PRO A 111 2.49 -0.27 -14.57
CA PRO A 111 1.72 0.50 -15.56
C PRO A 111 0.73 -0.34 -16.38
N VAL A 112 0.85 -1.66 -16.34
CA VAL A 112 -0.05 -2.58 -17.07
C VAL A 112 -1.21 -3.11 -16.21
N GLY A 113 -1.24 -2.72 -14.94
CA GLY A 113 -2.28 -3.12 -13.98
C GLY A 113 -1.69 -3.66 -12.68
N TRP A 114 -2.50 -3.62 -11.63
CA TRP A 114 -2.13 -4.12 -10.32
C TRP A 114 -3.36 -4.41 -9.47
N THR A 115 -3.15 -5.11 -8.37
CA THR A 115 -4.21 -5.54 -7.46
C THR A 115 -3.85 -5.26 -6.00
N LEU A 116 -4.87 -5.21 -5.16
CA LEU A 116 -4.76 -5.28 -3.71
C LEU A 116 -6.02 -5.89 -3.09
N HIS A 117 -5.93 -6.28 -1.82
CA HIS A 117 -7.11 -6.69 -1.05
C HIS A 117 -7.51 -5.60 -0.05
N VAL A 118 -8.81 -5.42 0.11
CA VAL A 118 -9.41 -4.53 1.12
C VAL A 118 -10.38 -5.33 1.96
N ALA A 119 -10.34 -5.17 3.29
CA ALA A 119 -11.37 -5.74 4.15
C ALA A 119 -12.76 -5.21 3.72
N THR A 120 -13.73 -6.11 3.54
CA THR A 120 -15.08 -5.70 3.09
C THR A 120 -15.74 -4.72 4.05
N ALA A 121 -15.40 -4.79 5.33
CA ALA A 121 -15.88 -3.86 6.37
C ALA A 121 -15.21 -2.46 6.30
N ASN A 122 -14.07 -2.31 5.59
CA ASN A 122 -13.40 -1.02 5.46
C ASN A 122 -14.00 -0.18 4.33
N SER A 123 -15.18 0.38 4.56
CA SER A 123 -15.90 1.18 3.57
C SER A 123 -15.12 2.44 3.13
N GLY A 124 -14.31 3.01 4.01
CA GLY A 124 -13.45 4.16 3.70
C GLY A 124 -12.41 3.84 2.65
N ALA A 125 -11.67 2.76 2.84
CA ALA A 125 -10.67 2.30 1.88
C ALA A 125 -11.31 1.88 0.55
N ARG A 126 -12.44 1.17 0.59
CA ARG A 126 -13.18 0.77 -0.62
C ARG A 126 -13.57 1.99 -1.46
N ARG A 127 -14.14 3.03 -0.85
CA ARG A 127 -14.47 4.29 -1.54
C ARG A 127 -13.22 5.01 -2.06
N PHE A 128 -12.13 5.01 -1.29
CA PHE A 128 -10.88 5.61 -1.72
C PHE A 128 -10.35 4.94 -3.00
N TYR A 129 -10.24 3.61 -3.01
CA TYR A 129 -9.74 2.89 -4.19
C TYR A 129 -10.67 3.00 -5.39
N ALA A 130 -11.99 2.99 -5.20
CA ALA A 130 -12.95 3.21 -6.27
C ALA A 130 -12.76 4.60 -6.94
N ARG A 131 -12.52 5.66 -6.15
CA ARG A 131 -12.21 7.00 -6.68
C ARG A 131 -10.90 7.04 -7.47
N HIS A 132 -9.98 6.11 -7.19
CA HIS A 132 -8.72 5.98 -7.93
C HIS A 132 -8.78 4.96 -9.08
N GLY A 133 -10.00 4.56 -9.48
CA GLY A 133 -10.22 3.73 -10.66
C GLY A 133 -10.02 2.23 -10.44
N LEU A 134 -9.90 1.76 -9.19
CA LEU A 134 -9.89 0.35 -8.92
C LEU A 134 -11.32 -0.21 -8.92
N VAL A 135 -11.47 -1.39 -9.50
CA VAL A 135 -12.74 -2.11 -9.58
C VAL A 135 -12.70 -3.31 -8.64
N GLU A 136 -13.74 -3.45 -7.84
CA GLU A 136 -13.90 -4.58 -6.93
C GLU A 136 -14.24 -5.85 -7.72
N GLY A 137 -13.62 -6.95 -7.35
CA GLY A 137 -13.81 -8.27 -7.95
C GLY A 137 -14.22 -9.30 -6.90
N ARG A 138 -13.50 -10.42 -6.87
CA ARG A 138 -13.81 -11.54 -6.00
C ARG A 138 -13.66 -11.20 -4.52
N ILE A 139 -14.62 -11.68 -3.72
CA ILE A 139 -14.55 -11.69 -2.26
C ILE A 139 -14.00 -13.05 -1.82
N ASP A 140 -13.06 -13.03 -0.91
CA ASP A 140 -12.52 -14.23 -0.25
C ASP A 140 -12.27 -13.96 1.24
N THR A 141 -11.77 -14.97 1.92
CA THR A 141 -11.44 -14.90 3.35
C THR A 141 -9.92 -14.85 3.50
N HIS A 142 -9.43 -13.91 4.29
CA HIS A 142 -8.00 -13.82 4.59
C HIS A 142 -7.52 -15.10 5.28
N PRO A 143 -6.50 -15.80 4.76
CA PRO A 143 -6.12 -17.14 5.20
C PRO A 143 -5.70 -17.22 6.67
N THR A 144 -5.15 -16.14 7.22
CA THR A 144 -4.66 -16.10 8.60
C THR A 144 -5.67 -15.52 9.58
N THR A 145 -6.37 -14.43 9.20
CA THR A 145 -7.25 -13.70 10.12
C THR A 145 -8.71 -14.11 10.03
N GLY A 146 -9.10 -14.86 9.01
CA GLY A 146 -10.49 -15.24 8.76
C GLY A 146 -11.39 -14.07 8.35
N ARG A 147 -10.85 -12.86 8.18
CA ARG A 147 -11.63 -11.69 7.80
C ARG A 147 -11.96 -11.71 6.32
N GLU A 148 -13.19 -11.36 5.99
CA GLU A 148 -13.63 -11.19 4.61
C GLU A 148 -12.96 -9.99 3.96
N ARG A 149 -12.50 -10.18 2.72
CA ARG A 149 -11.82 -9.16 1.94
C ARG A 149 -12.24 -9.23 0.48
N VAL A 150 -12.15 -8.10 -0.21
CA VAL A 150 -12.41 -7.99 -1.64
C VAL A 150 -11.11 -7.70 -2.38
N LEU A 151 -10.91 -8.41 -3.51
CA LEU A 151 -9.82 -8.13 -4.43
C LEU A 151 -10.20 -6.93 -5.30
N CYS A 152 -9.41 -5.85 -5.22
CA CYS A 152 -9.56 -4.69 -6.08
C CYS A 152 -8.48 -4.70 -7.15
N ARG A 153 -8.84 -4.32 -8.39
CA ARG A 153 -7.94 -4.28 -9.54
C ARG A 153 -7.98 -2.92 -10.22
N TRP A 154 -6.81 -2.41 -10.54
CA TRP A 154 -6.65 -1.31 -11.46
C TRP A 154 -6.08 -1.78 -12.79
N LEU A 155 -6.66 -1.30 -13.89
CA LEU A 155 -6.14 -1.48 -15.25
C LEU A 155 -6.04 -0.09 -15.91
N PRO A 156 -4.98 0.17 -16.69
CA PRO A 156 -4.85 1.41 -17.42
C PRO A 156 -5.97 1.54 -18.46
N SER A 157 -6.42 2.77 -18.72
CA SER A 157 -7.34 3.02 -19.82
C SER A 157 -6.65 2.79 -21.17
N ALA A 158 -7.41 2.46 -22.22
CA ALA A 158 -6.88 2.26 -23.57
C ALA A 158 -6.09 3.49 -24.08
N ALA A 159 -6.50 4.71 -23.70
CA ALA A 159 -5.80 5.97 -24.03
C ALA A 159 -4.43 6.08 -23.32
N SER A 160 -4.30 5.57 -22.10
CA SER A 160 -3.04 5.59 -21.35
C SER A 160 -2.00 4.60 -21.90
N MET A 161 -2.45 3.50 -22.48
CA MET A 161 -1.57 2.49 -23.11
C MET A 161 -0.96 2.98 -24.41
N ALA A 162 -1.66 3.81 -25.17
CA ALA A 162 -1.17 4.37 -26.43
C ALA A 162 -0.03 5.40 -26.21
N SER A 163 -0.02 6.10 -25.07
CA SER A 163 1.03 7.09 -24.73
C SER A 163 2.32 6.45 -24.21
N ALA A 164 2.30 5.20 -23.77
CA ALA A 164 3.48 4.50 -23.26
C ALA A 164 4.25 3.74 -24.35
N ALA A 165 3.75 3.73 -25.58
CA ALA A 165 4.31 3.00 -26.74
C ALA A 165 5.05 3.91 -27.74
N VAL A 166 5.31 5.20 -27.39
CA VAL A 166 6.05 6.16 -28.23
C VAL A 166 7.42 6.46 -27.63
#